data_8c92d9cde04ee2e7acb65ebd3d92699c
#
_entry.id   8c92d9cde04ee2e7acb65ebd3d92699c
#
_cell.length_a   1.000
_cell.length_b   1.000
_cell.length_c   1.000
_cell.angle_alpha   90.00
_cell.angle_beta   90.00
_cell.angle_gamma   90.00
#
_symmetry.space_group_name_H-M   'P 1'
#
loop_
_entity.id
_entity.type
_entity.pdbx_description
1 polymer ?
#
loop_
_entity_poly.entity_id
_entity_poly.type
_entity_poly.pdbx_seq_one_letter_code
_entity_poly.pdbx_strand_id
1 'polypeptide(L)'
;MAHIVIMGAGLGGLPAAYELRSALPEEHRVTVVSAVDYFQFVPSNPWIAVGWRKRDDIVLALEPLLARKHIGFIASAVRAIDAPSSTLTLDNGQTLSYDYLVIATGPRLAFEEVPGSGPLGGHTHSICTVDHAERFWADYQQFLTKPGPIVIGAMPGASCFGPAYEFAFVVAADLRRRKLRHQVPITYVTSEPYI
;
A
#
# COMPACT_ATOMS: atom_id res chain seq x y z
N MET A 1 6.09 24.37 23.01
CA MET A 1 6.65 23.47 21.99
C MET A 1 5.97 22.12 22.14
N ALA A 2 5.31 21.64 21.11
CA ALA A 2 4.64 20.34 21.12
C ALA A 2 5.31 19.37 20.14
N HIS A 3 5.24 18.07 20.41
CA HIS A 3 5.69 17.00 19.54
C HIS A 3 4.50 16.24 18.95
N ILE A 4 4.30 16.37 17.67
CA ILE A 4 3.28 15.66 16.90
C ILE A 4 3.92 14.45 16.24
N VAL A 5 3.43 13.26 16.56
CA VAL A 5 3.90 12.01 15.95
C VAL A 5 2.82 11.47 15.01
N ILE A 6 3.25 11.08 13.80
CA ILE A 6 2.39 10.48 12.78
C ILE A 6 2.86 9.05 12.57
N MET A 7 2.01 8.09 12.89
CA MET A 7 2.26 6.67 12.73
C MET A 7 1.73 6.21 11.36
N GLY A 8 2.66 5.89 10.45
CA GLY A 8 2.39 5.51 9.07
C GLY A 8 2.72 6.61 8.06
N ALA A 9 3.37 6.23 6.96
CA ALA A 9 3.83 7.12 5.89
C ALA A 9 3.14 6.81 4.54
N GLY A 10 1.91 6.33 4.58
CA GLY A 10 1.09 6.08 3.40
C GLY A 10 0.36 7.33 2.91
N LEU A 11 -0.67 7.11 2.08
CA LEU A 11 -1.50 8.16 1.47
C LEU A 11 -2.25 9.04 2.49
N GLY A 12 -2.43 8.60 3.72
CA GLY A 12 -3.00 9.43 4.80
C GLY A 12 -1.93 10.14 5.61
N GLY A 13 -0.90 9.41 6.06
CA GLY A 13 0.09 9.94 6.99
C GLY A 13 1.07 10.94 6.39
N LEU A 14 1.52 10.70 5.16
CA LEU A 14 2.46 11.61 4.51
C LEU A 14 1.86 12.98 4.19
N PRO A 15 0.65 13.12 3.59
CA PRO A 15 -0.01 14.40 3.46
C PRO A 15 -0.27 15.08 4.81
N ALA A 16 -0.73 14.34 5.82
CA ALA A 16 -0.93 14.89 7.16
C ALA A 16 0.36 15.50 7.74
N ALA A 17 1.52 14.85 7.53
CA ALA A 17 2.80 15.37 7.97
C ALA A 17 3.17 16.69 7.28
N TYR A 18 2.96 16.79 5.97
CA TYR A 18 3.22 18.00 5.20
C TYR A 18 2.29 19.15 5.60
N GLU A 19 0.99 18.89 5.72
CA GLU A 19 0.01 19.89 6.13
C GLU A 19 0.29 20.40 7.54
N LEU A 20 0.53 19.50 8.49
CA LEU A 20 0.87 19.89 9.87
C LEU A 20 2.16 20.71 9.90
N ARG A 21 3.20 20.31 9.17
CA ARG A 21 4.45 21.08 9.14
C ARG A 21 4.26 22.47 8.52
N SER A 22 3.41 22.58 7.52
CA SER A 22 3.10 23.86 6.87
C SER A 22 2.27 24.80 7.74
N ALA A 23 1.33 24.24 8.52
CA ALA A 23 0.40 25.01 9.33
C ALA A 23 0.95 25.39 10.70
N LEU A 24 1.89 24.61 11.24
CA LEU A 24 2.39 24.83 12.60
C LEU A 24 3.67 25.69 12.60
N PRO A 25 3.87 26.54 13.64
CA PRO A 25 5.14 27.21 13.89
C PRO A 25 6.31 26.22 13.98
N GLU A 26 7.52 26.69 13.62
CA GLU A 26 8.73 25.84 13.57
C GLU A 26 9.14 25.28 14.94
N GLU A 27 8.73 25.91 16.02
CA GLU A 27 8.97 25.43 17.39
C GLU A 27 8.29 24.08 17.69
N HIS A 28 7.24 23.72 16.95
CA HIS A 28 6.60 22.41 17.07
C HIS A 28 7.33 21.36 16.23
N ARG A 29 7.55 20.20 16.83
CA ARG A 29 8.20 19.08 16.16
C ARG A 29 7.16 18.15 15.52
N VAL A 30 7.35 17.82 14.25
CA VAL A 30 6.57 16.82 13.53
C VAL A 30 7.49 15.64 13.19
N THR A 31 7.09 14.42 13.56
CA THR A 31 7.87 13.20 13.30
C THR A 31 6.97 12.14 12.68
N VAL A 32 7.41 11.54 11.59
CA VAL A 32 6.77 10.38 10.96
C VAL A 32 7.50 9.12 11.43
N VAL A 33 6.73 8.11 11.83
CA VAL A 33 7.22 6.78 12.19
C VAL A 33 6.59 5.78 11.23
N SER A 34 7.39 4.96 10.55
CA SER A 34 6.91 3.99 9.57
C SER A 34 7.72 2.71 9.61
N ALA A 35 7.04 1.57 9.46
CA ALA A 35 7.67 0.25 9.39
C ALA A 35 8.57 0.07 8.16
N VAL A 36 8.35 0.89 7.13
CA VAL A 36 9.15 0.91 5.89
C VAL A 36 9.75 2.30 5.68
N ASP A 37 10.86 2.37 4.98
CA ASP A 37 11.62 3.59 4.70
C ASP A 37 11.24 4.26 3.37
N TYR A 38 10.19 3.77 2.74
CA TYR A 38 9.70 4.28 1.46
C TYR A 38 8.20 4.59 1.48
N PHE A 39 7.82 5.54 0.64
CA PHE A 39 6.44 5.77 0.23
C PHE A 39 6.18 5.03 -1.07
N GLN A 40 5.02 4.36 -1.19
CA GLN A 40 4.54 3.81 -2.44
C GLN A 40 3.23 4.47 -2.88
N PHE A 41 3.13 4.81 -4.14
CA PHE A 41 1.89 5.30 -4.72
C PHE A 41 0.99 4.12 -5.11
N VAL A 42 0.27 3.58 -4.13
CA VAL A 42 -0.57 2.38 -4.23
C VAL A 42 -1.51 2.36 -5.45
N PRO A 43 -2.14 3.47 -5.87
CA PRO A 43 -3.00 3.48 -7.06
C PRO A 43 -2.31 3.05 -8.36
N SER A 44 -0.98 3.03 -8.40
CA SER A 44 -0.23 2.57 -9.59
C SER A 44 0.19 1.10 -9.55
N ASN A 45 -0.11 0.36 -8.50
CA ASN A 45 0.18 -1.08 -8.41
C ASN A 45 -0.41 -1.90 -9.58
N PRO A 46 -1.65 -1.64 -10.08
CA PRO A 46 -2.18 -2.34 -11.25
C PRO A 46 -1.29 -2.24 -12.50
N TRP A 47 -0.58 -1.12 -12.65
CA TRP A 47 0.29 -0.90 -13.82
C TRP A 47 1.64 -1.61 -13.68
N ILE A 48 2.15 -1.79 -12.46
CA ILE A 48 3.29 -2.66 -12.20
C ILE A 48 2.93 -4.12 -12.50
N ALA A 49 1.75 -4.55 -12.06
CA ALA A 49 1.28 -5.91 -12.25
C ALA A 49 1.22 -6.35 -13.72
N VAL A 50 1.04 -5.44 -14.66
CA VAL A 50 1.06 -5.74 -16.12
C VAL A 50 2.34 -5.27 -16.83
N GLY A 51 3.32 -4.78 -16.07
CA GLY A 51 4.63 -4.34 -16.59
C GLY A 51 4.62 -2.99 -17.29
N TRP A 52 3.58 -2.16 -17.09
CA TRP A 52 3.53 -0.80 -17.67
C TRP A 52 4.35 0.20 -16.86
N ARG A 53 4.62 -0.09 -15.59
CA ARG A 53 5.50 0.65 -14.70
C ARG A 53 6.42 -0.30 -13.94
N LYS A 54 7.50 0.26 -13.42
CA LYS A 54 8.43 -0.42 -12.51
C LYS A 54 8.28 0.15 -11.11
N ARG A 55 8.84 -0.54 -10.12
CA ARG A 55 8.88 -0.09 -8.72
C ARG A 55 9.36 1.34 -8.57
N ASP A 56 10.47 1.69 -9.23
CA ASP A 56 11.10 3.00 -9.13
C ASP A 56 10.23 4.15 -9.68
N ASP A 57 9.21 3.84 -10.46
CA ASP A 57 8.26 4.85 -10.97
C ASP A 57 7.23 5.27 -9.92
N ILE A 58 7.04 4.48 -8.85
CA ILE A 58 5.96 4.69 -7.86
C ILE A 58 6.43 4.64 -6.41
N VAL A 59 7.71 4.37 -6.16
CA VAL A 59 8.30 4.28 -4.82
C VAL A 59 9.30 5.41 -4.63
N LEU A 60 9.24 6.07 -3.49
CA LEU A 60 10.11 7.20 -3.14
C LEU A 60 10.68 6.97 -1.73
N ALA A 61 11.98 7.18 -1.55
CA ALA A 61 12.61 7.14 -0.23
C ALA A 61 12.06 8.26 0.65
N LEU A 62 11.65 7.92 1.88
CA LEU A 62 11.00 8.86 2.80
C LEU A 62 11.97 9.86 3.42
N GLU A 63 13.13 9.41 3.85
CA GLU A 63 14.07 10.25 4.60
C GLU A 63 14.44 11.55 3.88
N PRO A 64 14.90 11.54 2.60
CA PRO A 64 15.24 12.79 1.90
C PRO A 64 14.03 13.68 1.62
N LEU A 65 12.85 13.11 1.49
CA LEU A 65 11.61 13.87 1.27
C LEU A 65 11.19 14.62 2.53
N LEU A 66 11.20 13.94 3.67
CA LEU A 66 10.79 14.49 4.96
C LEU A 66 11.82 15.50 5.50
N ALA A 67 13.11 15.19 5.33
CA ALA A 67 14.19 16.09 5.73
C ALA A 67 14.11 17.47 5.06
N ARG A 68 13.77 17.53 3.77
CA ARG A 68 13.57 18.79 3.03
C ARG A 68 12.50 19.70 3.62
N LYS A 69 11.60 19.14 4.42
CA LYS A 69 10.48 19.84 5.07
C LYS A 69 10.66 19.96 6.57
N HIS A 70 11.86 19.66 7.10
CA HIS A 70 12.12 19.68 8.54
C HIS A 70 11.16 18.78 9.34
N ILE A 71 10.76 17.65 8.75
CA ILE A 71 9.96 16.60 9.39
C ILE A 71 10.91 15.48 9.80
N GLY A 72 10.88 15.11 11.09
CA GLY A 72 11.64 13.97 11.60
C GLY A 72 11.13 12.65 11.02
N PHE A 73 12.04 11.69 10.84
CA PHE A 73 11.67 10.36 10.34
C PHE A 73 12.31 9.26 11.18
N ILE A 74 11.54 8.23 11.51
CA ILE A 74 12.02 7.02 12.18
C ILE A 74 11.51 5.80 11.40
N ALA A 75 12.45 5.08 10.78
CA ALA A 75 12.17 3.83 10.07
C ALA A 75 12.10 2.67 11.08
N SER A 76 10.96 2.49 11.72
CA SER A 76 10.68 1.40 12.64
C SER A 76 9.17 1.19 12.77
N ALA A 77 8.74 -0.05 12.93
CA ALA A 77 7.35 -0.33 13.26
C ALA A 77 7.04 0.10 14.71
N VAL A 78 5.80 0.51 14.95
CA VAL A 78 5.30 0.74 16.31
C VAL A 78 4.74 -0.57 16.84
N ARG A 79 5.31 -1.02 17.95
CA ARG A 79 4.93 -2.27 18.63
C ARG A 79 3.76 -2.07 19.60
N ALA A 80 3.75 -0.95 20.31
CA ALA A 80 2.73 -0.64 21.31
C ALA A 80 2.51 0.86 21.46
N ILE A 81 1.30 1.23 21.82
CA ILE A 81 0.89 2.59 22.20
C ILE A 81 0.48 2.55 23.67
N ASP A 82 1.12 3.37 24.48
CA ASP A 82 0.68 3.66 25.85
C ASP A 82 0.06 5.06 25.85
N ALA A 83 -1.26 5.10 25.71
CA ALA A 83 -2.01 6.35 25.66
C ALA A 83 -1.99 7.14 26.98
N PRO A 84 -2.11 6.49 28.17
CA PRO A 84 -1.99 7.20 29.44
C PRO A 84 -0.68 7.95 29.63
N SER A 85 0.46 7.37 29.21
CA SER A 85 1.77 8.01 29.31
C SER A 85 2.16 8.80 28.04
N SER A 86 1.33 8.82 27.00
CA SER A 86 1.60 9.45 25.71
C SER A 86 2.94 8.99 25.11
N THR A 87 3.16 7.67 25.07
CA THR A 87 4.38 7.08 24.51
C THR A 87 4.11 5.96 23.51
N LEU A 88 5.03 5.81 22.57
CA LEU A 88 5.10 4.69 21.62
C LEU A 88 6.34 3.83 21.95
N THR A 89 6.18 2.52 21.91
CA THR A 89 7.30 1.59 21.88
C THR A 89 7.53 1.11 20.45
N LEU A 90 8.75 1.28 19.95
CA LEU A 90 9.14 0.89 18.61
C LEU A 90 9.81 -0.49 18.60
N ASP A 91 9.78 -1.19 17.46
CA ASP A 91 10.41 -2.51 17.32
C ASP A 91 11.94 -2.48 17.47
N ASN A 92 12.57 -1.33 17.21
CA ASN A 92 14.00 -1.13 17.46
C ASN A 92 14.35 -0.89 18.93
N GLY A 93 13.37 -0.98 19.84
CA GLY A 93 13.55 -0.81 21.30
C GLY A 93 13.47 0.65 21.77
N GLN A 94 13.34 1.62 20.88
CA GLN A 94 13.17 3.02 21.29
C GLN A 94 11.78 3.27 21.87
N THR A 95 11.70 4.20 22.81
CA THR A 95 10.45 4.81 23.29
C THR A 95 10.37 6.23 22.79
N LEU A 96 9.25 6.62 22.21
CA LEU A 96 8.99 7.94 21.65
C LEU A 96 7.81 8.58 22.36
N SER A 97 8.00 9.70 23.02
CA SER A 97 6.92 10.49 23.63
C SER A 97 6.30 11.44 22.61
N TYR A 98 5.02 11.72 22.79
CA TYR A 98 4.26 12.65 21.95
C TYR A 98 3.30 13.49 22.77
N ASP A 99 2.95 14.68 22.28
CA ASP A 99 1.82 15.47 22.76
C ASP A 99 0.55 15.17 21.96
N TYR A 100 0.73 14.90 20.65
CA TYR A 100 -0.36 14.51 19.73
C TYR A 100 0.08 13.33 18.87
N LEU A 101 -0.83 12.37 18.69
CA LEU A 101 -0.62 11.19 17.86
C LEU A 101 -1.65 11.12 16.75
N VAL A 102 -1.17 11.01 15.51
CA VAL A 102 -1.98 10.69 14.32
C VAL A 102 -1.72 9.24 13.94
N ILE A 103 -2.77 8.41 13.91
CA ILE A 103 -2.68 7.01 13.50
C ILE A 103 -3.15 6.89 12.04
N ALA A 104 -2.22 6.60 11.14
CA ALA A 104 -2.44 6.51 9.70
C ALA A 104 -1.74 5.27 9.10
N THR A 105 -1.78 4.14 9.80
CA THR A 105 -1.08 2.90 9.44
C THR A 105 -1.70 2.16 8.25
N GLY A 106 -2.90 2.54 7.84
CA GLY A 106 -3.64 1.84 6.80
C GLY A 106 -4.20 0.47 7.25
N PRO A 107 -4.75 -0.31 6.31
CA PRO A 107 -5.33 -1.61 6.60
C PRO A 107 -4.25 -2.71 6.66
N ARG A 108 -4.52 -3.77 7.41
CA ARG A 108 -3.85 -5.06 7.30
C ARG A 108 -4.61 -5.93 6.29
N LEU A 109 -3.88 -6.61 5.41
CA LEU A 109 -4.47 -7.56 4.48
C LEU A 109 -4.71 -8.89 5.21
N ALA A 110 -5.97 -9.27 5.36
CA ALA A 110 -6.41 -10.41 6.16
C ALA A 110 -6.58 -11.69 5.31
N PHE A 111 -5.54 -12.09 4.59
CA PHE A 111 -5.60 -13.29 3.74
C PHE A 111 -5.93 -14.56 4.53
N GLU A 112 -5.55 -14.62 5.80
CA GLU A 112 -5.81 -15.74 6.68
C GLU A 112 -7.31 -15.99 6.94
N GLU A 113 -8.16 -15.00 6.72
CA GLU A 113 -9.62 -15.16 6.89
C GLU A 113 -10.26 -16.00 5.78
N VAL A 114 -9.59 -16.17 4.65
CA VAL A 114 -10.05 -17.01 3.54
C VAL A 114 -9.02 -18.08 3.23
N PRO A 115 -9.26 -19.35 3.62
CA PRO A 115 -8.30 -20.42 3.41
C PRO A 115 -7.88 -20.55 1.95
N GLY A 116 -6.57 -20.60 1.71
CA GLY A 116 -5.99 -20.69 0.37
C GLY A 116 -5.87 -19.35 -0.36
N SER A 117 -6.28 -18.24 0.22
CA SER A 117 -6.06 -16.90 -0.36
C SER A 117 -4.66 -16.35 -0.05
N GLY A 118 -4.25 -15.37 -0.85
CA GLY A 118 -3.01 -14.62 -0.67
C GLY A 118 -1.83 -15.08 -1.51
N PRO A 119 -0.90 -14.16 -1.78
CA PRO A 119 0.26 -14.43 -2.65
C PRO A 119 1.39 -15.18 -1.94
N LEU A 120 1.35 -15.30 -0.61
CA LEU A 120 2.39 -15.95 0.21
C LEU A 120 1.82 -17.23 0.82
N GLY A 121 2.02 -18.35 0.13
CA GLY A 121 1.53 -19.67 0.57
C GLY A 121 0.08 -19.98 0.24
N GLY A 122 -0.66 -19.06 -0.37
CA GLY A 122 -1.99 -19.26 -0.94
C GLY A 122 -1.97 -19.53 -2.44
N HIS A 123 -3.15 -19.60 -3.04
CA HIS A 123 -3.37 -19.91 -4.46
C HIS A 123 -3.85 -18.70 -5.27
N THR A 124 -3.88 -17.51 -4.67
CA THR A 124 -4.35 -16.29 -5.33
C THR A 124 -3.26 -15.23 -5.34
N HIS A 125 -3.31 -14.38 -6.35
CA HIS A 125 -2.48 -13.18 -6.42
C HIS A 125 -3.14 -12.00 -5.69
N SER A 126 -2.36 -10.97 -5.46
CA SER A 126 -2.80 -9.68 -4.95
C SER A 126 -1.99 -8.57 -5.62
N ILE A 127 -2.57 -7.37 -5.69
CA ILE A 127 -1.89 -6.15 -6.17
C ILE A 127 -1.95 -5.03 -5.12
N CYS A 128 -2.28 -5.37 -3.87
CA CYS A 128 -2.49 -4.39 -2.81
C CYS A 128 -1.21 -3.68 -2.36
N THR A 129 -0.03 -4.28 -2.60
CA THR A 129 1.28 -3.67 -2.34
C THR A 129 2.15 -3.74 -3.59
N VAL A 130 3.21 -2.94 -3.63
CA VAL A 130 4.18 -2.99 -4.73
C VAL A 130 4.83 -4.37 -4.86
N ASP A 131 5.18 -5.01 -3.73
CA ASP A 131 5.79 -6.34 -3.73
C ASP A 131 4.83 -7.41 -4.29
N HIS A 132 3.53 -7.31 -3.98
CA HIS A 132 2.52 -8.18 -4.56
C HIS A 132 2.36 -7.96 -6.07
N ALA A 133 2.39 -6.71 -6.52
CA ALA A 133 2.28 -6.36 -7.93
C ALA A 133 3.50 -6.84 -8.74
N GLU A 134 4.71 -6.73 -8.20
CA GLU A 134 5.92 -7.27 -8.82
C GLU A 134 5.88 -8.80 -8.92
N ARG A 135 5.43 -9.47 -7.85
CA ARG A 135 5.24 -10.92 -7.88
C ARG A 135 4.20 -11.34 -8.92
N PHE A 136 3.07 -10.65 -8.97
CA PHE A 136 2.06 -10.89 -10.00
C PHE A 136 2.65 -10.71 -11.40
N TRP A 137 3.46 -9.65 -11.63
CA TRP A 137 4.10 -9.42 -12.92
C TRP A 137 4.99 -10.59 -13.34
N ALA A 138 5.79 -11.14 -12.43
CA ALA A 138 6.63 -12.30 -12.72
C ALA A 138 5.82 -13.52 -13.18
N ASP A 139 4.72 -13.80 -12.47
CA ASP A 139 3.83 -14.92 -12.81
C ASP A 139 3.00 -14.64 -14.07
N TYR A 140 2.59 -13.38 -14.28
CA TYR A 140 1.86 -12.95 -15.48
C TYR A 140 2.71 -13.09 -16.76
N GLN A 141 4.01 -12.85 -16.68
CA GLN A 141 4.92 -13.11 -17.81
C GLN A 141 4.93 -14.59 -18.22
N GLN A 142 4.88 -15.51 -17.27
CA GLN A 142 4.76 -16.95 -17.55
C GLN A 142 3.38 -17.26 -18.12
N PHE A 143 2.32 -16.73 -17.54
CA PHE A 143 0.95 -16.88 -18.04
C PHE A 143 0.82 -16.44 -19.51
N LEU A 144 1.47 -15.36 -19.92
CA LEU A 144 1.43 -14.86 -21.30
C LEU A 144 2.02 -15.84 -22.33
N THR A 145 2.85 -16.80 -21.91
CA THR A 145 3.41 -17.83 -22.80
C THR A 145 2.41 -18.95 -23.08
N LYS A 146 1.47 -19.18 -22.15
CA LYS A 146 0.40 -20.19 -22.26
C LYS A 146 -0.86 -19.62 -21.59
N PRO A 147 -1.56 -18.69 -22.26
CA PRO A 147 -2.68 -17.99 -21.66
C PRO A 147 -3.89 -18.92 -21.42
N GLY A 148 -4.65 -18.62 -20.40
CA GLY A 148 -5.87 -19.31 -19.98
C GLY A 148 -6.89 -18.34 -19.38
N PRO A 149 -7.96 -18.81 -18.75
CA PRO A 149 -8.95 -17.96 -18.10
C PRO A 149 -8.35 -17.24 -16.88
N ILE A 150 -8.80 -16.00 -16.66
CA ILE A 150 -8.47 -15.18 -15.48
C ILE A 150 -9.74 -14.90 -14.70
N VAL A 151 -9.67 -15.03 -13.38
CA VAL A 151 -10.69 -14.56 -12.44
C VAL A 151 -10.11 -13.39 -11.65
N ILE A 152 -10.81 -12.27 -11.64
CA ILE A 152 -10.45 -11.06 -10.88
C ILE A 152 -11.64 -10.71 -10.00
N GLY A 153 -11.38 -10.31 -8.76
CA GLY A 153 -12.46 -9.92 -7.88
C GLY A 153 -11.97 -9.31 -6.58
N ALA A 154 -12.92 -8.88 -5.77
CA ALA A 154 -12.71 -8.41 -4.41
C ALA A 154 -13.37 -9.39 -3.43
N MET A 155 -12.66 -9.73 -2.37
CA MET A 155 -13.14 -10.63 -1.33
C MET A 155 -14.29 -9.98 -0.54
N PRO A 156 -15.23 -10.77 0.02
CA PRO A 156 -16.22 -10.27 0.96
C PRO A 156 -15.54 -9.53 2.12
N GLY A 157 -16.14 -8.39 2.51
CA GLY A 157 -15.55 -7.53 3.55
C GLY A 157 -14.45 -6.57 3.08
N ALA A 158 -14.07 -6.58 1.80
CA ALA A 158 -13.17 -5.58 1.25
C ALA A 158 -13.79 -4.17 1.40
N SER A 159 -12.99 -3.21 1.81
CA SER A 159 -13.43 -1.82 1.98
C SER A 159 -13.42 -1.00 0.68
N CYS A 160 -12.79 -1.52 -0.38
CA CYS A 160 -12.66 -0.82 -1.65
C CYS A 160 -12.71 -1.82 -2.82
N PHE A 161 -13.74 -1.71 -3.65
CA PHE A 161 -13.96 -2.58 -4.81
C PHE A 161 -13.40 -1.98 -6.11
N GLY A 162 -13.28 -0.65 -6.19
CA GLY A 162 -12.79 0.07 -7.37
C GLY A 162 -11.49 -0.48 -7.97
N PRO A 163 -10.44 -0.76 -7.17
CA PRO A 163 -9.20 -1.34 -7.67
C PRO A 163 -9.36 -2.68 -8.39
N ALA A 164 -10.35 -3.49 -8.03
CA ALA A 164 -10.61 -4.76 -8.70
C ALA A 164 -11.18 -4.57 -10.11
N TYR A 165 -12.13 -3.62 -10.30
CA TYR A 165 -12.61 -3.26 -11.65
C TYR A 165 -11.49 -2.66 -12.49
N GLU A 166 -10.76 -1.70 -11.92
CA GLU A 166 -9.64 -1.07 -12.61
C GLU A 166 -8.66 -2.12 -13.10
N PHE A 167 -8.30 -3.07 -12.23
CA PHE A 167 -7.37 -4.12 -12.59
C PHE A 167 -7.90 -5.03 -13.71
N ALA A 168 -9.19 -5.36 -13.68
CA ALA A 168 -9.82 -6.13 -14.77
C ALA A 168 -9.71 -5.41 -16.12
N PHE A 169 -9.93 -4.08 -16.13
CA PHE A 169 -9.77 -3.28 -17.35
C PHE A 169 -8.31 -3.12 -17.77
N VAL A 170 -7.39 -2.95 -16.83
CA VAL A 170 -5.95 -2.86 -17.09
C VAL A 170 -5.44 -4.16 -17.72
N VAL A 171 -5.78 -5.33 -17.14
CA VAL A 171 -5.43 -6.63 -17.72
C VAL A 171 -6.05 -6.81 -19.11
N ALA A 172 -7.32 -6.48 -19.28
CA ALA A 172 -7.99 -6.58 -20.59
C ALA A 172 -7.32 -5.67 -21.64
N ALA A 173 -6.88 -4.47 -21.25
CA ALA A 173 -6.17 -3.54 -22.13
C ALA A 173 -4.77 -4.06 -22.49
N ASP A 174 -4.03 -4.60 -21.53
CA ASP A 174 -2.70 -5.19 -21.78
C ASP A 174 -2.81 -6.39 -22.72
N LEU A 175 -3.76 -7.29 -22.50
CA LEU A 175 -4.00 -8.43 -23.38
C LEU A 175 -4.39 -8.01 -24.81
N ARG A 176 -5.16 -6.89 -24.98
CA ARG A 176 -5.44 -6.32 -26.31
C ARG A 176 -4.17 -5.81 -26.98
N ARG A 177 -3.31 -5.08 -26.26
CA ARG A 177 -2.01 -4.60 -26.78
C ARG A 177 -1.13 -5.77 -27.24
N ARG A 178 -1.16 -6.89 -26.52
CA ARG A 178 -0.43 -8.13 -26.85
C ARG A 178 -1.14 -9.01 -27.88
N LYS A 179 -2.34 -8.65 -28.34
CA LYS A 179 -3.19 -9.43 -29.26
C LYS A 179 -3.60 -10.82 -28.69
N LEU A 180 -3.68 -10.94 -27.37
CA LEU A 180 -4.04 -12.17 -26.65
C LEU A 180 -5.44 -12.16 -26.05
N ARG A 181 -6.14 -11.00 -26.05
CA ARG A 181 -7.43 -10.84 -25.35
C ARG A 181 -8.50 -11.88 -25.75
N HIS A 182 -8.49 -12.30 -27.00
CA HIS A 182 -9.46 -13.30 -27.53
C HIS A 182 -9.21 -14.72 -27.01
N GLN A 183 -8.02 -15.02 -26.47
CA GLN A 183 -7.64 -16.31 -25.89
C GLN A 183 -7.88 -16.37 -24.38
N VAL A 184 -8.18 -15.24 -23.74
CA VAL A 184 -8.25 -15.12 -22.29
C VAL A 184 -9.65 -14.69 -21.86
N PRO A 185 -10.54 -15.63 -21.49
CA PRO A 185 -11.76 -15.30 -20.77
C PRO A 185 -11.42 -14.58 -19.46
N ILE A 186 -12.03 -13.43 -19.20
CA ILE A 186 -11.91 -12.72 -17.93
C ILE A 186 -13.25 -12.76 -17.23
N THR A 187 -13.27 -13.30 -16.02
CA THR A 187 -14.44 -13.33 -15.14
C THR A 187 -14.20 -12.36 -13.98
N TYR A 188 -15.12 -11.43 -13.76
CA TYR A 188 -15.12 -10.56 -12.60
C TYR A 188 -16.07 -11.11 -11.54
N VAL A 189 -15.62 -11.16 -10.28
CA VAL A 189 -16.40 -11.66 -9.14
C VAL A 189 -16.40 -10.61 -8.04
N THR A 190 -17.58 -10.26 -7.55
CA THR A 190 -17.76 -9.29 -6.48
C THR A 190 -18.88 -9.73 -5.54
N SER A 191 -18.79 -9.29 -4.28
CA SER A 191 -19.86 -9.39 -3.29
C SER A 191 -20.86 -8.24 -3.36
N GLU A 192 -20.65 -7.26 -4.25
CA GLU A 192 -21.57 -6.15 -4.45
C GLU A 192 -22.86 -6.65 -5.14
N PRO A 193 -24.02 -6.11 -4.76
CA PRO A 193 -25.30 -6.56 -5.33
C PRO A 193 -25.50 -6.12 -6.81
N TYR A 194 -24.72 -5.14 -7.25
CA TYR A 194 -24.70 -4.61 -8.63
C TYR A 194 -23.35 -3.95 -8.92
N ILE A 195 -23.03 -3.82 -10.19
CA ILE A 195 -21.80 -3.19 -10.70
C ILE A 195 -22.17 -1.89 -11.42
#